data_6b15902e239884810fb42353a005c5f8
#
_entry.id   6b15902e239884810fb42353a005c5f8
#
_cell.length_a   1.000
_cell.length_b   1.000
_cell.length_c   1.000
_cell.angle_alpha   90.00
_cell.angle_beta   90.00
_cell.angle_gamma   90.00
#
_symmetry.space_group_name_H-M   'P 1'
#
loop_
_entity.id
_entity.type
_entity.pdbx_description
1 polymer ?
#
loop_
_entity_poly.entity_id
_entity_poly.type
_entity_poly.pdbx_seq_one_letter_code
_entity_poly.pdbx_strand_id
1 'polypeptide(L)'
;MERLRIVDAAAEEHFSAMSRIHALGWRTTYPDAVPADFMEREITDDRWVTTFRNNHETGCAHGVLLYDGERPVCCAVYGPARTDAGLQAGTACKFNSAGYEGWGEVISFYTHPEEKSKGYGSVLMNDVLRRLKEDGFPSCYVYVLRENEGARRFYARHGFAWDGTHEEIPFPPDAVCIDLRYTKSL
;
A
#
# COMPACT_ATOMS: atom_id res chain seq x y z
N MET A 1 -11.70 25.40 8.14
CA MET A 1 -11.03 24.32 7.38
C MET A 1 -10.11 23.61 8.37
N GLU A 2 -10.49 22.44 8.83
CA GLU A 2 -9.63 21.59 9.63
C GLU A 2 -8.37 21.28 8.80
N ARG A 3 -7.23 21.35 9.44
CA ARG A 3 -5.94 21.33 8.76
C ARG A 3 -5.55 19.88 8.49
N LEU A 4 -5.42 19.49 7.22
CA LEU A 4 -4.85 18.21 6.84
C LEU A 4 -3.44 18.08 7.43
N ARG A 5 -3.15 16.92 8.02
CA ARG A 5 -1.89 16.63 8.69
C ARG A 5 -1.40 15.25 8.26
N ILE A 6 -0.18 15.19 7.76
CA ILE A 6 0.52 13.93 7.47
C ILE A 6 1.39 13.59 8.67
N VAL A 7 1.30 12.34 9.14
CA VAL A 7 1.98 11.83 10.34
C VAL A 7 2.72 10.56 10.00
N ASP A 8 3.99 10.49 10.38
CA ASP A 8 4.77 9.26 10.32
C ASP A 8 4.25 8.26 11.36
N ALA A 9 4.04 7.01 10.94
CA ALA A 9 3.56 5.97 11.83
C ALA A 9 4.70 5.47 12.72
N ALA A 10 4.67 5.86 14.00
CA ALA A 10 5.70 5.55 15.00
C ALA A 10 5.13 5.12 16.36
N ALA A 11 3.81 4.95 16.46
CA ALA A 11 3.13 4.60 17.71
C ALA A 11 2.01 3.57 17.47
N GLU A 12 1.61 2.84 18.51
CA GLU A 12 0.61 1.77 18.42
C GLU A 12 -0.74 2.26 17.86
N GLU A 13 -1.16 3.46 18.24
CA GLU A 13 -2.38 4.06 17.70
C GLU A 13 -2.28 4.32 16.19
N HIS A 14 -1.09 4.67 15.68
CA HIS A 14 -0.86 4.84 14.25
C HIS A 14 -0.93 3.49 13.51
N PHE A 15 -0.26 2.45 14.03
CA PHE A 15 -0.30 1.12 13.42
C PHE A 15 -1.71 0.54 13.41
N SER A 16 -2.45 0.75 14.50
CA SER A 16 -3.85 0.34 14.61
C SER A 16 -4.76 1.07 13.62
N ALA A 17 -4.59 2.38 13.46
CA ALA A 17 -5.34 3.18 12.51
C ALA A 17 -5.04 2.75 11.06
N MET A 18 -3.77 2.55 10.72
CA MET A 18 -3.36 2.05 9.40
C MET A 18 -3.95 0.67 9.12
N SER A 19 -3.86 -0.26 10.08
CA SER A 19 -4.37 -1.63 9.93
C SER A 19 -5.88 -1.63 9.70
N ARG A 20 -6.63 -0.81 10.42
CA ARG A 20 -8.08 -0.66 10.23
C ARG A 20 -8.43 -0.12 8.85
N ILE A 21 -7.77 0.95 8.38
CA ILE A 21 -8.01 1.52 7.04
C ILE A 21 -7.66 0.49 5.96
N HIS A 22 -6.58 -0.26 6.14
CA HIS A 22 -6.14 -1.32 5.25
C HIS A 22 -7.19 -2.43 5.17
N ALA A 23 -7.68 -2.94 6.32
CA ALA A 23 -8.71 -3.98 6.39
C ALA A 23 -10.03 -3.53 5.74
N LEU A 24 -10.47 -2.30 6.01
CA LEU A 24 -11.65 -1.71 5.37
C LEU A 24 -11.47 -1.60 3.85
N GLY A 25 -10.28 -1.21 3.41
CA GLY A 25 -9.92 -1.14 1.99
C GLY A 25 -10.02 -2.52 1.32
N TRP A 26 -9.50 -3.56 1.95
CA TRP A 26 -9.59 -4.94 1.46
C TRP A 26 -11.05 -5.40 1.32
N ARG A 27 -11.82 -5.29 2.38
CA ARG A 27 -13.23 -5.72 2.40
C ARG A 27 -14.10 -5.01 1.37
N THR A 28 -13.73 -3.79 0.97
CA THR A 28 -14.49 -3.01 -0.04
C THR A 28 -13.95 -3.15 -1.46
N THR A 29 -12.72 -3.60 -1.63
CA THR A 29 -12.05 -3.67 -2.95
C THR A 29 -12.03 -5.09 -3.52
N TYR A 30 -11.95 -6.10 -2.65
CA TYR A 30 -11.72 -7.49 -3.05
C TYR A 30 -12.88 -8.48 -2.77
N PRO A 31 -14.15 -8.06 -2.58
CA PRO A 31 -15.22 -8.99 -2.18
C PRO A 31 -15.48 -10.09 -3.23
N ASP A 32 -15.22 -9.80 -4.51
CA ASP A 32 -15.45 -10.74 -5.62
C ASP A 32 -14.15 -11.44 -6.08
N ALA A 33 -12.99 -11.00 -5.59
CA ALA A 33 -11.69 -11.51 -6.00
C ALA A 33 -11.06 -12.47 -4.98
N VAL A 34 -11.47 -12.36 -3.71
CA VAL A 34 -10.93 -13.15 -2.60
C VAL A 34 -12.07 -13.94 -1.96
N PRO A 35 -11.87 -15.23 -1.61
CA PRO A 35 -12.90 -16.04 -0.96
C PRO A 35 -13.45 -15.39 0.31
N ALA A 36 -14.78 -15.40 0.47
CA ALA A 36 -15.47 -14.71 1.57
C ALA A 36 -15.02 -15.21 2.95
N ASP A 37 -14.84 -16.52 3.11
CA ASP A 37 -14.39 -17.13 4.36
C ASP A 37 -12.92 -16.75 4.70
N PHE A 38 -12.07 -16.57 3.69
CA PHE A 38 -10.73 -16.02 3.88
C PHE A 38 -10.82 -14.55 4.34
N MET A 39 -11.65 -13.76 3.68
CA MET A 39 -11.85 -12.35 4.02
C MET A 39 -12.33 -12.18 5.47
N GLU A 40 -13.29 -13.00 5.90
CA GLU A 40 -13.85 -12.94 7.25
C GLU A 40 -12.84 -13.35 8.34
N ARG A 41 -12.09 -14.44 8.11
CA ARG A 41 -11.14 -14.96 9.11
C ARG A 41 -9.83 -14.18 9.16
N GLU A 42 -9.31 -13.79 8.01
CA GLU A 42 -7.94 -13.32 7.89
C GLU A 42 -7.83 -11.79 7.83
N ILE A 43 -8.86 -11.09 7.36
CA ILE A 43 -8.80 -9.64 7.18
C ILE A 43 -9.46 -8.94 8.38
N THR A 44 -8.84 -9.11 9.55
CA THR A 44 -9.25 -8.44 10.80
C THR A 44 -8.70 -7.02 10.88
N ASP A 45 -9.28 -6.18 11.73
CA ASP A 45 -8.87 -4.78 11.86
C ASP A 45 -7.43 -4.60 12.39
N ASP A 46 -6.90 -5.62 13.07
CA ASP A 46 -5.56 -5.63 13.66
C ASP A 46 -4.53 -6.46 12.88
N ARG A 47 -4.95 -7.09 11.77
CA ARG A 47 -4.10 -8.01 10.99
C ARG A 47 -2.70 -7.48 10.70
N TRP A 48 -2.56 -6.22 10.38
CA TRP A 48 -1.28 -5.63 9.95
C TRP A 48 -0.56 -4.83 11.04
N VAL A 49 -1.09 -4.72 12.25
CA VAL A 49 -0.48 -3.95 13.34
C VAL A 49 0.97 -4.38 13.59
N THR A 50 1.19 -5.70 13.75
CA THR A 50 2.54 -6.25 13.97
C THR A 50 3.46 -5.99 12.77
N THR A 51 2.94 -6.10 11.54
CA THR A 51 3.73 -5.82 10.34
C THR A 51 4.17 -4.36 10.29
N PHE A 52 3.27 -3.42 10.57
CA PHE A 52 3.60 -1.99 10.54
C PHE A 52 4.57 -1.60 11.67
N ARG A 53 4.40 -2.18 12.87
CA ARG A 53 5.37 -2.02 13.96
C ARG A 53 6.75 -2.53 13.56
N ASN A 54 6.84 -3.75 13.04
CA ASN A 54 8.12 -4.33 12.61
C ASN A 54 8.79 -3.51 11.51
N ASN A 55 8.01 -2.99 10.54
CA ASN A 55 8.55 -2.09 9.51
C ASN A 55 9.18 -0.85 10.13
N HIS A 56 8.51 -0.24 11.11
CA HIS A 56 9.03 0.92 11.83
C HIS A 56 10.28 0.59 12.63
N GLU A 57 10.25 -0.48 13.42
CA GLU A 57 11.38 -0.90 14.29
C GLU A 57 12.63 -1.28 13.50
N THR A 58 12.45 -1.92 12.34
CA THR A 58 13.56 -2.36 11.49
C THR A 58 13.99 -1.31 10.47
N GLY A 59 13.16 -0.31 10.21
CA GLY A 59 13.40 0.69 9.18
C GLY A 59 13.31 0.13 7.75
N CYS A 60 12.77 -1.06 7.54
CA CYS A 60 12.69 -1.67 6.22
C CYS A 60 11.61 -1.05 5.32
N ALA A 61 10.61 -0.41 5.91
CA ALA A 61 9.59 0.36 5.21
C ALA A 61 8.99 1.42 6.15
N HIS A 62 8.44 2.48 5.57
CA HIS A 62 7.87 3.62 6.27
C HIS A 62 6.35 3.65 6.16
N GLY A 63 5.67 3.80 7.28
CA GLY A 63 4.22 4.03 7.35
C GLY A 63 3.90 5.51 7.49
N VAL A 64 2.88 5.98 6.76
CA VAL A 64 2.37 7.35 6.89
C VAL A 64 0.84 7.37 6.90
N LEU A 65 0.27 8.32 7.64
CA LEU A 65 -1.16 8.56 7.76
C LEU A 65 -1.47 10.00 7.37
N LEU A 66 -2.57 10.21 6.66
CA LEU A 66 -3.19 11.51 6.49
C LEU A 66 -4.40 11.62 7.44
N TYR A 67 -4.41 12.67 8.22
CA TYR A 67 -5.53 13.05 9.09
C TYR A 67 -6.29 14.25 8.53
N ASP A 68 -7.61 14.22 8.68
CA ASP A 68 -8.48 15.37 8.57
C ASP A 68 -9.04 15.66 9.99
N GLY A 69 -8.57 16.73 10.61
CA GLY A 69 -8.72 16.91 12.05
C GLY A 69 -8.07 15.77 12.85
N GLU A 70 -8.86 15.08 13.67
CA GLU A 70 -8.42 13.91 14.46
C GLU A 70 -8.71 12.57 13.76
N ARG A 71 -9.36 12.59 12.59
CA ARG A 71 -9.74 11.37 11.87
C ARG A 71 -8.66 10.93 10.88
N PRO A 72 -8.11 9.71 10.99
CA PRO A 72 -7.24 9.17 9.96
C PRO A 72 -8.06 8.79 8.72
N VAL A 73 -7.73 9.34 7.56
CA VAL A 73 -8.54 9.22 6.33
C VAL A 73 -7.82 8.47 5.20
N CYS A 74 -6.50 8.41 5.25
CA CYS A 74 -5.69 7.71 4.25
C CYS A 74 -4.40 7.21 4.89
N CYS A 75 -3.87 6.08 4.41
CA CYS A 75 -2.58 5.56 4.85
C CYS A 75 -1.80 4.97 3.68
N ALA A 76 -0.48 4.97 3.81
CA ALA A 76 0.44 4.34 2.88
C ALA A 76 1.61 3.69 3.62
N VAL A 77 2.16 2.64 3.00
CA VAL A 77 3.46 2.08 3.33
C VAL A 77 4.34 2.18 2.08
N TYR A 78 5.55 2.67 2.25
CA TYR A 78 6.51 2.85 1.16
C TYR A 78 7.93 2.57 1.64
N GLY A 79 8.84 2.33 0.73
CA GLY A 79 10.25 2.10 1.05
C GLY A 79 11.04 1.60 -0.15
N PRO A 80 12.21 0.96 0.08
CA PRO A 80 12.96 0.28 -0.96
C PRO A 80 12.13 -0.83 -1.61
N ALA A 81 12.37 -1.09 -2.89
CA ALA A 81 11.79 -2.22 -3.61
C ALA A 81 12.05 -3.53 -2.86
N ARG A 82 11.00 -4.32 -2.64
CA ARG A 82 11.07 -5.62 -1.96
C ARG A 82 11.64 -6.67 -2.91
N THR A 83 12.95 -6.71 -3.02
CA THR A 83 13.68 -7.74 -3.77
C THR A 83 13.96 -8.95 -2.89
N ASP A 84 14.21 -10.11 -3.49
CA ASP A 84 14.53 -11.34 -2.75
C ASP A 84 15.70 -11.18 -1.77
N ALA A 85 16.63 -10.29 -2.10
CA ALA A 85 17.81 -9.98 -1.25
C ALA A 85 17.45 -9.19 0.02
N GLY A 86 16.29 -8.50 0.05
CA GLY A 86 15.84 -7.67 1.18
C GLY A 86 14.70 -8.31 2.00
N LEU A 87 14.18 -9.45 1.57
CA LEU A 87 13.10 -10.14 2.28
C LEU A 87 13.67 -10.87 3.50
N GLN A 88 13.30 -10.42 4.68
CA GLN A 88 13.54 -11.21 5.89
C GLN A 88 12.78 -12.54 5.81
N ALA A 89 13.41 -13.62 6.25
CA ALA A 89 12.80 -14.94 6.31
C ALA A 89 11.45 -14.87 7.06
N GLY A 90 10.36 -15.22 6.39
CA GLY A 90 9.00 -15.18 6.96
C GLY A 90 8.11 -14.08 6.40
N THR A 91 8.61 -13.15 5.59
CA THR A 91 7.76 -12.20 4.88
C THR A 91 7.12 -12.92 3.70
N ALA A 92 5.80 -13.13 3.73
CA ALA A 92 5.05 -13.82 2.68
C ALA A 92 4.91 -12.99 1.37
N CYS A 93 5.86 -12.12 1.08
CA CYS A 93 5.81 -11.30 -0.10
C CYS A 93 6.55 -11.99 -1.26
N LYS A 94 5.76 -12.50 -2.19
CA LYS A 94 6.24 -13.21 -3.38
C LYS A 94 6.40 -12.31 -4.62
N PHE A 95 6.41 -11.01 -4.43
CA PHE A 95 6.58 -10.09 -5.55
C PHE A 95 8.03 -10.17 -6.04
N ASN A 96 8.21 -10.69 -7.25
CA ASN A 96 9.52 -10.71 -7.88
C ASN A 96 9.89 -9.31 -8.38
N SER A 97 10.76 -8.64 -7.64
CA SER A 97 11.28 -7.32 -7.98
C SER A 97 12.69 -7.39 -8.61
N ALA A 98 13.11 -8.53 -9.14
CA ALA A 98 14.38 -8.67 -9.84
C ALA A 98 14.49 -7.65 -10.99
N GLY A 99 15.59 -6.90 -11.04
CA GLY A 99 15.80 -5.81 -11.99
C GLY A 99 15.27 -4.45 -11.51
N TYR A 100 14.70 -4.39 -10.30
CA TYR A 100 14.23 -3.13 -9.68
C TYR A 100 15.00 -2.80 -8.39
N GLU A 101 16.15 -3.42 -8.22
CA GLU A 101 17.10 -3.11 -7.15
C GLU A 101 17.48 -1.61 -7.24
N GLY A 102 17.35 -0.91 -6.11
CA GLY A 102 17.57 0.54 -6.05
C GLY A 102 16.36 1.39 -6.48
N TRP A 103 15.21 0.78 -6.74
CA TRP A 103 13.95 1.50 -6.92
C TRP A 103 13.22 1.64 -5.58
N GLY A 104 12.30 2.61 -5.52
CA GLY A 104 11.32 2.69 -4.45
C GLY A 104 10.08 1.86 -4.75
N GLU A 105 9.32 1.55 -3.71
CA GLU A 105 8.03 0.87 -3.84
C GLU A 105 6.97 1.58 -2.99
N VAL A 106 5.79 1.78 -3.56
CA VAL A 106 4.57 2.05 -2.80
C VAL A 106 3.94 0.70 -2.46
N ILE A 107 4.25 0.20 -1.25
CA ILE A 107 3.93 -1.17 -0.84
C ILE A 107 2.43 -1.35 -0.61
N SER A 108 1.78 -0.37 0.01
CA SER A 108 0.34 -0.34 0.17
C SER A 108 -0.19 1.10 0.24
N PHE A 109 -1.40 1.30 -0.27
CA PHE A 109 -2.03 2.62 -0.30
C PHE A 109 -3.55 2.49 -0.18
N TYR A 110 -4.12 3.02 0.89
CA TYR A 110 -5.56 2.92 1.16
C TYR A 110 -6.15 4.25 1.63
N THR A 111 -7.27 4.63 1.03
CA THR A 111 -8.14 5.69 1.55
C THR A 111 -9.33 5.03 2.25
N HIS A 112 -9.70 5.54 3.42
CA HIS A 112 -10.91 5.09 4.13
C HIS A 112 -12.10 5.08 3.16
N PRO A 113 -12.89 3.99 3.05
CA PRO A 113 -13.92 3.86 2.01
C PRO A 113 -14.91 5.02 1.95
N GLU A 114 -15.35 5.53 3.11
CA GLU A 114 -16.26 6.67 3.21
C GLU A 114 -15.63 8.03 2.85
N GLU A 115 -14.30 8.05 2.73
CA GLU A 115 -13.53 9.27 2.46
C GLU A 115 -12.98 9.33 1.03
N LYS A 116 -13.35 8.35 0.19
CA LYS A 116 -12.96 8.33 -1.23
C LYS A 116 -13.49 9.55 -1.98
N SER A 117 -12.80 9.94 -3.05
CA SER A 117 -13.17 11.04 -3.96
C SER A 117 -13.12 12.46 -3.35
N LYS A 118 -12.58 12.62 -2.14
CA LYS A 118 -12.37 13.93 -1.49
C LYS A 118 -10.97 14.52 -1.71
N GLY A 119 -10.12 13.87 -2.51
CA GLY A 119 -8.77 14.35 -2.81
C GLY A 119 -7.68 13.87 -1.84
N TYR A 120 -8.02 13.25 -0.72
CA TYR A 120 -7.05 12.82 0.31
C TYR A 120 -5.97 11.89 -0.24
N GLY A 121 -6.36 10.93 -1.10
CA GLY A 121 -5.39 10.06 -1.74
C GLY A 121 -4.33 10.83 -2.54
N SER A 122 -4.71 11.88 -3.26
CA SER A 122 -3.74 12.67 -4.03
C SER A 122 -2.80 13.47 -3.13
N VAL A 123 -3.30 13.99 -2.00
CA VAL A 123 -2.45 14.69 -1.02
C VAL A 123 -1.38 13.74 -0.48
N LEU A 124 -1.78 12.54 -0.03
CA LEU A 124 -0.85 11.58 0.53
C LEU A 124 0.09 10.98 -0.52
N MET A 125 -0.41 10.68 -1.74
CA MET A 125 0.44 10.15 -2.82
C MET A 125 1.54 11.13 -3.21
N ASN A 126 1.22 12.40 -3.33
CA ASN A 126 2.23 13.43 -3.63
C ASN A 126 3.32 13.51 -2.55
N ASP A 127 2.94 13.36 -1.28
CA ASP A 127 3.92 13.33 -0.18
C ASP A 127 4.80 12.07 -0.23
N VAL A 128 4.20 10.91 -0.46
CA VAL A 128 4.94 9.63 -0.61
C VAL A 128 5.94 9.70 -1.77
N LEU A 129 5.52 10.22 -2.93
CA LEU A 129 6.41 10.37 -4.09
C LEU A 129 7.55 11.36 -3.82
N ARG A 130 7.26 12.47 -3.12
CA ARG A 130 8.30 13.41 -2.68
C ARG A 130 9.32 12.73 -1.77
N ARG A 131 8.86 11.97 -0.76
CA ARG A 131 9.72 11.25 0.19
C ARG A 131 10.60 10.22 -0.52
N LEU A 132 10.03 9.39 -1.39
CA LEU A 132 10.81 8.43 -2.19
C LEU A 132 11.90 9.11 -3.01
N LYS A 133 11.60 10.26 -3.60
CA LYS A 133 12.60 11.06 -4.33
C LYS A 133 13.69 11.63 -3.41
N GLU A 134 13.32 12.14 -2.24
CA GLU A 134 14.26 12.66 -1.22
C GLU A 134 15.15 11.56 -0.65
N ASP A 135 14.65 10.32 -0.54
CA ASP A 135 15.41 9.13 -0.17
C ASP A 135 16.38 8.66 -1.28
N GLY A 136 16.35 9.32 -2.45
CA GLY A 136 17.29 9.11 -3.54
C GLY A 136 16.87 8.04 -4.55
N PHE A 137 15.65 7.54 -4.51
CA PHE A 137 15.16 6.59 -5.52
C PHE A 137 14.91 7.28 -6.86
N PRO A 138 15.49 6.79 -7.97
CA PRO A 138 15.30 7.38 -9.30
C PRO A 138 13.91 7.09 -9.89
N SER A 139 13.30 6.00 -9.44
CA SER A 139 12.01 5.49 -9.92
C SER A 139 11.33 4.70 -8.82
N CYS A 140 10.02 4.52 -8.95
CA CYS A 140 9.26 3.65 -8.05
C CYS A 140 8.19 2.85 -8.80
N TYR A 141 7.66 1.85 -8.12
CA TYR A 141 6.53 1.06 -8.61
C TYR A 141 5.49 0.81 -7.53
N VAL A 142 4.33 0.36 -7.96
CA VAL A 142 3.22 -0.12 -7.13
C VAL A 142 2.57 -1.30 -7.85
N TYR A 143 2.15 -2.31 -7.07
CA TYR A 143 1.27 -3.35 -7.56
C TYR A 143 -0.19 -3.00 -7.32
N VAL A 144 -1.04 -3.28 -8.29
CA VAL A 144 -2.48 -2.98 -8.22
C VAL A 144 -3.28 -4.13 -8.81
N LEU A 145 -4.31 -4.56 -8.10
CA LEU A 145 -5.24 -5.59 -8.60
C LEU A 145 -5.80 -5.19 -9.97
N ARG A 146 -5.72 -6.11 -10.93
CA ARG A 146 -6.15 -5.90 -12.32
C ARG A 146 -7.59 -5.37 -12.41
N GLU A 147 -8.48 -5.91 -11.60
CA GLU A 147 -9.90 -5.56 -11.56
C GLU A 147 -10.16 -4.22 -10.83
N ASN A 148 -9.19 -3.68 -10.08
CA ASN A 148 -9.33 -2.41 -9.38
C ASN A 148 -9.09 -1.22 -10.33
N GLU A 149 -10.02 -1.01 -11.26
CA GLU A 149 -9.94 0.09 -12.22
C GLU A 149 -9.84 1.47 -11.56
N GLY A 150 -10.48 1.65 -10.40
CA GLY A 150 -10.42 2.91 -9.64
C GLY A 150 -9.01 3.26 -9.22
N ALA A 151 -8.28 2.29 -8.66
CA ALA A 151 -6.88 2.46 -8.27
C ALA A 151 -5.96 2.60 -9.49
N ARG A 152 -6.19 1.82 -10.56
CA ARG A 152 -5.41 1.93 -11.81
C ARG A 152 -5.53 3.34 -12.39
N ARG A 153 -6.74 3.91 -12.48
CA ARG A 153 -6.95 5.31 -12.91
C ARG A 153 -6.31 6.31 -11.93
N PHE A 154 -6.34 6.03 -10.63
CA PHE A 154 -5.69 6.87 -9.63
C PHE A 154 -4.17 6.91 -9.85
N TYR A 155 -3.50 5.76 -9.98
CA TYR A 155 -2.06 5.70 -10.25
C TYR A 155 -1.69 6.35 -11.58
N ALA A 156 -2.47 6.13 -12.64
CA ALA A 156 -2.24 6.76 -13.93
C ALA A 156 -2.27 8.30 -13.85
N ARG A 157 -3.21 8.88 -13.09
CA ARG A 157 -3.26 10.34 -12.85
C ARG A 157 -2.04 10.87 -12.09
N HIS A 158 -1.34 10.02 -11.33
CA HIS A 158 -0.11 10.37 -10.65
C HIS A 158 1.16 10.03 -11.47
N GLY A 159 0.98 9.71 -12.74
CA GLY A 159 2.07 9.50 -13.69
C GLY A 159 2.67 8.10 -13.68
N PHE A 160 2.02 7.13 -13.04
CA PHE A 160 2.39 5.73 -13.17
C PHE A 160 1.82 5.13 -14.46
N ALA A 161 2.55 4.20 -15.06
CA ALA A 161 2.13 3.43 -16.21
C ALA A 161 2.37 1.93 -15.99
N TRP A 162 1.46 1.09 -16.47
CA TRP A 162 1.66 -0.36 -16.49
C TRP A 162 2.86 -0.70 -17.37
N ASP A 163 3.79 -1.49 -16.85
CA ASP A 163 5.03 -1.85 -17.56
C ASP A 163 4.97 -3.20 -18.31
N GLY A 164 3.79 -3.81 -18.35
CA GLY A 164 3.58 -5.13 -18.98
C GLY A 164 3.72 -6.31 -18.03
N THR A 165 4.21 -6.09 -16.80
CA THR A 165 4.39 -7.15 -15.80
C THR A 165 3.14 -7.35 -14.96
N HIS A 166 2.91 -8.60 -14.57
CA HIS A 166 1.89 -8.97 -13.59
C HIS A 166 2.39 -10.09 -12.68
N GLU A 167 1.77 -10.21 -11.51
CA GLU A 167 2.00 -11.28 -10.54
C GLU A 167 0.68 -12.00 -10.26
N GLU A 168 0.76 -13.32 -10.15
CA GLU A 168 -0.36 -14.15 -9.74
C GLU A 168 -0.30 -14.38 -8.23
N ILE A 169 -1.30 -13.90 -7.52
CA ILE A 169 -1.40 -14.01 -6.06
C ILE A 169 -2.43 -15.10 -5.71
N PRO A 170 -1.98 -16.27 -5.28
CA PRO A 170 -2.90 -17.34 -4.91
C PRO A 170 -3.57 -17.06 -3.56
N PHE A 171 -4.88 -17.24 -3.51
CA PHE A 171 -5.68 -17.24 -2.29
C PHE A 171 -6.34 -18.59 -2.10
N PRO A 172 -6.16 -19.26 -0.96
CA PRO A 172 -6.82 -20.53 -0.69
C PRO A 172 -8.36 -20.39 -0.63
N PRO A 173 -9.13 -21.43 -1.06
CA PRO A 173 -8.60 -22.68 -1.60
C PRO A 173 -8.17 -22.61 -3.09
N ASP A 174 -8.82 -21.81 -3.94
CA ASP A 174 -8.66 -21.91 -5.40
C ASP A 174 -8.72 -20.57 -6.15
N ALA A 175 -8.71 -19.43 -5.44
CA ALA A 175 -8.73 -18.12 -6.07
C ALA A 175 -7.32 -17.62 -6.42
N VAL A 176 -7.20 -16.95 -7.55
CA VAL A 176 -5.97 -16.27 -7.97
C VAL A 176 -6.30 -14.84 -8.34
N CYS A 177 -5.66 -13.88 -7.68
CA CYS A 177 -5.72 -12.48 -8.05
C CYS A 177 -4.54 -12.12 -8.95
N ILE A 178 -4.77 -11.22 -9.90
CA ILE A 178 -3.72 -10.71 -10.78
C ILE A 178 -3.39 -9.29 -10.38
N ASP A 179 -2.16 -9.08 -9.93
CA ASP A 179 -1.64 -7.75 -9.64
C ASP A 179 -0.77 -7.25 -10.78
N LEU A 180 -1.10 -6.07 -11.28
CA LEU A 180 -0.38 -5.39 -12.35
C LEU A 180 0.66 -4.45 -11.76
N ARG A 181 1.90 -4.47 -12.27
CA ARG A 181 2.94 -3.54 -11.85
C ARG A 181 2.86 -2.23 -12.64
N TYR A 182 2.70 -1.13 -11.92
CA TYR A 182 2.73 0.22 -12.45
C TYR A 182 4.01 0.93 -12.01
N THR A 183 4.75 1.50 -12.94
CA THR A 183 6.05 2.16 -12.70
C THR A 183 5.99 3.66 -12.97
N LYS A 184 6.90 4.40 -12.30
CA LYS A 184 7.02 5.85 -12.45
C LYS A 184 8.45 6.29 -12.20
N SER A 185 9.00 7.20 -13.03
CA SER A 185 10.21 7.98 -12.71
C SER A 185 9.90 9.10 -11.71
N LEU A 186 10.78 9.34 -10.75
CA LEU A 186 10.62 10.30 -9.65
C LEU A 186 11.34 11.65 -9.88
#